data_177a882e8cc4c09d71a1b2899788a825
#
_entry.id   177a882e8cc4c09d71a1b2899788a825
#
_cell.length_a   1.000
_cell.length_b   1.000
_cell.length_c   1.000
_cell.angle_alpha   90.00
_cell.angle_beta   90.00
_cell.angle_gamma   90.00
#
_symmetry.space_group_name_H-M   'P 1'
#
loop_
_entity.id
_entity.type
_entity.pdbx_description
1 polymer ?
#
loop_
_entity_poly.entity_id
_entity_poly.type
_entity_poly.pdbx_seq_one_letter_code
_entity_poly.pdbx_strand_id
1 'polypeptide(L)'
;MTITERFLRYAASDTQSDEQARTMPSTPGQMRFAESLTEELKALGLHDVSLDENGYVMATLPANIRRTDVPVIGFIAHMDTSPDMSGRDVKPRIVAYAGGDIVLNKALGIVLSPDVFPELNNYVGQELIVTDGTTLLGADDKAGVAAIVSAMEYLLAHPEVEHGTVRIAFTPDEEIGRGADRFDVERFGCFGAYTVDGGEIGELEYENFNAAQAIVTLRGRNIHPGSAKGRMINASLVAMQLN
;
A
#
# COMPACT_ATOMS: atom_id res chain seq x y z
N MET A 1 -15.33 -13.72 -7.87
CA MET A 1 -13.88 -13.69 -8.20
C MET A 1 -13.11 -14.16 -7.00
N THR A 2 -12.03 -14.94 -7.17
CA THR A 2 -11.19 -15.31 -6.02
C THR A 2 -10.33 -14.13 -5.55
N ILE A 3 -9.91 -14.12 -4.29
CA ILE A 3 -9.01 -13.09 -3.76
C ILE A 3 -7.69 -13.03 -4.54
N THR A 4 -7.17 -14.19 -4.94
CA THR A 4 -5.94 -14.31 -5.75
C THR A 4 -6.11 -13.64 -7.12
N GLU A 5 -7.20 -13.92 -7.84
CA GLU A 5 -7.49 -13.29 -9.13
C GLU A 5 -7.64 -11.77 -8.99
N ARG A 6 -8.29 -11.31 -7.92
CA ARG A 6 -8.47 -9.90 -7.61
C ARG A 6 -7.11 -9.23 -7.36
N PHE A 7 -6.29 -9.83 -6.50
CA PHE A 7 -4.97 -9.31 -6.20
C PHE A 7 -4.08 -9.23 -7.46
N LEU A 8 -4.03 -10.30 -8.28
CA LEU A 8 -3.25 -10.30 -9.53
C LEU A 8 -3.65 -9.16 -10.47
N ARG A 9 -4.95 -8.88 -10.56
CA ARG A 9 -5.48 -7.77 -11.35
C ARG A 9 -5.07 -6.41 -10.77
N TYR A 10 -5.13 -6.24 -9.45
CA TYR A 10 -4.73 -5.00 -8.78
C TYR A 10 -3.22 -4.76 -8.86
N ALA A 11 -2.42 -5.79 -8.66
CA ALA A 11 -0.97 -5.73 -8.78
C ALA A 11 -0.49 -5.28 -10.16
N ALA A 12 -1.23 -5.57 -11.22
CA ALA A 12 -0.91 -5.13 -12.57
C ALA A 12 -1.12 -3.62 -12.81
N SER A 13 -1.78 -2.91 -11.90
CA SER A 13 -2.02 -1.47 -12.01
C SER A 13 -0.80 -0.69 -11.52
N ASP A 14 -0.30 0.24 -12.32
CA ASP A 14 0.76 1.18 -11.92
C ASP A 14 0.16 2.29 -11.06
N THR A 15 0.44 2.22 -9.77
CA THR A 15 -0.04 3.17 -8.75
C THR A 15 1.09 3.75 -7.91
N GLN A 16 2.32 3.70 -8.42
CA GLN A 16 3.48 4.24 -7.72
C GLN A 16 3.26 5.70 -7.32
N SER A 17 3.55 6.03 -6.05
CA SER A 17 3.52 7.39 -5.54
C SER A 17 4.76 8.20 -5.96
N ASP A 18 4.69 9.54 -5.85
CA ASP A 18 5.77 10.47 -6.20
C ASP A 18 5.94 11.51 -5.09
N GLU A 19 7.03 11.40 -4.33
CA GLU A 19 7.36 12.32 -3.24
C GLU A 19 7.53 13.78 -3.68
N GLN A 20 7.84 14.02 -4.97
CA GLN A 20 8.07 15.36 -5.50
C GLN A 20 6.79 16.01 -6.01
N ALA A 21 5.72 15.26 -6.16
CA ALA A 21 4.44 15.77 -6.62
C ALA A 21 3.80 16.69 -5.57
N ARG A 22 3.15 17.73 -6.06
CA ARG A 22 2.37 18.68 -5.24
C ARG A 22 0.87 18.42 -5.31
N THR A 23 0.46 17.52 -6.19
CA THR A 23 -0.92 17.09 -6.35
C THR A 23 -1.27 15.95 -5.37
N MET A 24 -2.55 15.70 -5.20
CA MET A 24 -3.07 14.53 -4.52
C MET A 24 -4.24 13.98 -5.35
N PRO A 25 -4.20 12.70 -5.76
CA PRO A 25 -3.05 11.79 -5.54
C PRO A 25 -1.80 12.29 -6.27
N SER A 26 -0.64 11.82 -5.83
CA SER A 26 0.66 12.25 -6.36
C SER A 26 0.88 11.80 -7.80
N THR A 27 0.20 10.74 -8.24
CA THR A 27 0.29 10.23 -9.61
C THR A 27 -1.09 9.93 -10.21
N PRO A 28 -1.24 10.14 -11.53
CA PRO A 28 -2.49 9.80 -12.22
C PRO A 28 -2.83 8.30 -12.21
N GLY A 29 -1.86 7.43 -11.95
CA GLY A 29 -2.06 5.99 -11.85
C GLY A 29 -2.99 5.63 -10.71
N GLN A 30 -2.80 6.24 -9.57
CA GLN A 30 -3.64 6.05 -8.38
C GLN A 30 -5.09 6.46 -8.65
N MET A 31 -5.32 7.61 -9.32
CA MET A 31 -6.68 8.05 -9.65
C MET A 31 -7.38 7.05 -10.58
N ARG A 32 -6.68 6.55 -11.63
CA ARG A 32 -7.26 5.52 -12.52
C ARG A 32 -7.60 4.23 -11.78
N PHE A 33 -6.76 3.83 -10.83
CA PHE A 33 -7.04 2.66 -10.01
C PHE A 33 -8.25 2.91 -9.09
N ALA A 34 -8.33 4.08 -8.46
CA ALA A 34 -9.45 4.50 -7.62
C ALA A 34 -10.78 4.52 -8.41
N GLU A 35 -10.77 5.02 -9.66
CA GLU A 35 -11.91 4.97 -10.57
C GLU A 35 -12.36 3.53 -10.85
N SER A 36 -11.42 2.65 -11.20
CA SER A 36 -11.70 1.23 -11.46
C SER A 36 -12.27 0.53 -10.23
N LEU A 37 -11.70 0.81 -9.06
CA LEU A 37 -12.15 0.27 -7.79
C LEU A 37 -13.56 0.75 -7.43
N THR A 38 -13.83 2.04 -7.66
CA THR A 38 -15.16 2.63 -7.46
C THR A 38 -16.22 1.92 -8.31
N GLU A 39 -15.93 1.65 -9.57
CA GLU A 39 -16.87 0.92 -10.44
C GLU A 39 -17.06 -0.54 -9.99
N GLU A 40 -15.99 -1.20 -9.52
CA GLU A 40 -16.10 -2.55 -8.96
C GLU A 40 -17.00 -2.58 -7.71
N LEU A 41 -16.82 -1.65 -6.78
CA LEU A 41 -17.63 -1.57 -5.55
C LEU A 41 -19.10 -1.32 -5.86
N LYS A 42 -19.41 -0.46 -6.82
CA LYS A 42 -20.77 -0.25 -7.33
C LYS A 42 -21.35 -1.52 -7.95
N ALA A 43 -20.57 -2.21 -8.76
CA ALA A 43 -21.00 -3.46 -9.43
C ALA A 43 -21.26 -4.58 -8.41
N LEU A 44 -20.54 -4.62 -7.30
CA LEU A 44 -20.79 -5.54 -6.17
C LEU A 44 -22.07 -5.21 -5.40
N GLY A 45 -22.61 -3.99 -5.54
CA GLY A 45 -23.83 -3.56 -4.86
C GLY A 45 -23.59 -2.91 -3.49
N LEU A 46 -22.38 -2.42 -3.22
CA LEU A 46 -22.12 -1.61 -2.03
C LEU A 46 -22.83 -0.27 -2.13
N HIS A 47 -23.18 0.28 -0.97
CA HIS A 47 -23.89 1.56 -0.85
C HIS A 47 -22.91 2.72 -0.66
N ASP A 48 -23.38 3.94 -0.92
CA ASP A 48 -22.65 5.20 -0.69
C ASP A 48 -21.23 5.20 -1.31
N VAL A 49 -21.06 4.47 -2.41
CA VAL A 49 -19.78 4.39 -3.09
C VAL A 49 -19.41 5.76 -3.64
N SER A 50 -18.28 6.26 -3.23
CA SER A 50 -17.80 7.59 -3.62
C SER A 50 -16.30 7.59 -3.88
N LEU A 51 -15.90 8.43 -4.83
CA LEU A 51 -14.53 8.80 -5.11
C LEU A 51 -14.47 10.33 -5.05
N ASP A 52 -13.54 10.87 -4.30
CA ASP A 52 -13.33 12.30 -4.25
C ASP A 52 -12.20 12.79 -5.19
N GLU A 53 -12.03 14.08 -5.26
CA GLU A 53 -11.02 14.74 -6.11
C GLU A 53 -9.58 14.45 -5.70
N ASN A 54 -9.37 14.00 -4.45
CA ASN A 54 -8.07 13.64 -3.91
C ASN A 54 -7.75 12.14 -4.05
N GLY A 55 -8.68 11.36 -4.61
CA GLY A 55 -8.48 9.93 -4.87
C GLY A 55 -8.93 8.99 -3.74
N TYR A 56 -9.57 9.51 -2.69
CA TYR A 56 -10.12 8.62 -1.65
C TYR A 56 -11.40 7.95 -2.13
N VAL A 57 -11.42 6.62 -2.01
CA VAL A 57 -12.61 5.81 -2.30
C VAL A 57 -13.23 5.38 -0.98
N MET A 58 -14.54 5.59 -0.83
CA MET A 58 -15.29 5.12 0.34
C MET A 58 -16.54 4.38 -0.09
N ALA A 59 -16.95 3.38 0.70
CA ALA A 59 -18.21 2.67 0.49
C ALA A 59 -18.77 2.12 1.81
N THR A 60 -20.02 1.68 1.76
CA THR A 60 -20.77 1.13 2.89
C THR A 60 -21.33 -0.26 2.54
N LEU A 61 -21.08 -1.23 3.42
CA LEU A 61 -21.86 -2.44 3.49
C LEU A 61 -22.91 -2.25 4.59
N PRO A 62 -24.22 -2.12 4.26
CA PRO A 62 -25.27 -1.94 5.25
C PRO A 62 -25.39 -3.14 6.18
N ALA A 63 -25.76 -2.92 7.44
CA ALA A 63 -26.06 -3.99 8.38
C ALA A 63 -27.17 -4.90 7.84
N ASN A 64 -27.04 -6.20 8.07
CA ASN A 64 -28.10 -7.18 7.81
C ASN A 64 -28.84 -7.64 9.07
N ILE A 65 -28.50 -7.08 10.24
CA ILE A 65 -29.14 -7.33 11.52
C ILE A 65 -30.10 -6.20 11.92
N ARG A 66 -31.05 -6.52 12.80
CA ARG A 66 -32.05 -5.54 13.30
C ARG A 66 -31.56 -4.73 14.52
N ARG A 67 -30.42 -5.07 15.07
CA ARG A 67 -29.85 -4.36 16.23
C ARG A 67 -29.33 -2.99 15.78
N THR A 68 -29.61 -1.98 16.59
CA THR A 68 -29.19 -0.58 16.33
C THR A 68 -28.05 -0.11 17.23
N ASP A 69 -27.66 -0.94 18.21
CA ASP A 69 -26.60 -0.67 19.19
C ASP A 69 -25.23 -1.24 18.78
N VAL A 70 -25.13 -1.76 17.57
CA VAL A 70 -23.85 -2.27 17.03
C VAL A 70 -23.05 -1.12 16.42
N PRO A 71 -21.81 -0.88 16.87
CA PRO A 71 -21.01 0.20 16.33
C PRO A 71 -20.68 -0.04 14.86
N VAL A 72 -20.59 1.03 14.10
CA VAL A 72 -20.05 1.01 12.73
C VAL A 72 -18.55 0.83 12.81
N ILE A 73 -18.01 -0.19 12.16
CA ILE A 73 -16.58 -0.42 12.07
C ILE A 73 -16.06 -0.12 10.65
N GLY A 74 -14.81 0.29 10.56
CA GLY A 74 -14.17 0.60 9.28
C GLY A 74 -13.01 -0.34 8.96
N PHE A 75 -12.76 -0.54 7.66
CA PHE A 75 -11.51 -1.13 7.16
C PHE A 75 -10.91 -0.20 6.13
N ILE A 76 -9.59 -0.02 6.21
CA ILE A 76 -8.82 0.89 5.37
C ILE A 76 -7.63 0.13 4.79
N ALA A 77 -7.31 0.40 3.53
CA ALA A 77 -6.09 -0.04 2.86
C ALA A 77 -5.61 1.06 1.92
N HIS A 78 -4.30 1.10 1.63
CA HIS A 78 -3.81 2.08 0.66
C HIS A 78 -3.66 1.49 -0.75
N MET A 79 -3.75 2.36 -1.74
CA MET A 79 -3.76 1.97 -3.15
C MET A 79 -2.42 2.16 -3.84
N ASP A 80 -1.59 3.05 -3.32
CA ASP A 80 -0.31 3.36 -3.91
C ASP A 80 0.75 2.29 -3.59
N THR A 81 1.84 2.37 -4.30
CA THR A 81 3.03 1.56 -4.06
C THR A 81 4.24 2.46 -3.90
N SER A 82 5.23 1.99 -3.14
CA SER A 82 6.44 2.73 -2.82
C SER A 82 7.14 3.30 -4.05
N PRO A 83 7.69 4.52 -3.96
CA PRO A 83 8.53 5.12 -5.00
C PRO A 83 9.92 4.47 -5.13
N ASP A 84 10.31 3.60 -4.20
CA ASP A 84 11.66 3.01 -4.15
C ASP A 84 11.98 2.13 -5.35
N MET A 85 10.97 1.51 -5.97
CA MET A 85 11.13 0.69 -7.15
C MET A 85 9.90 0.78 -8.05
N SER A 86 10.10 0.59 -9.36
CA SER A 86 9.02 0.70 -10.35
C SER A 86 7.84 -0.22 -10.05
N GLY A 87 6.64 0.34 -10.11
CA GLY A 87 5.36 -0.38 -10.12
C GLY A 87 4.76 -0.54 -11.53
N ARG A 88 5.56 -0.26 -12.58
CA ARG A 88 5.09 -0.32 -13.98
C ARG A 88 5.34 -1.68 -14.60
N ASP A 89 4.35 -2.15 -15.37
CA ASP A 89 4.42 -3.42 -16.11
C ASP A 89 4.71 -4.63 -15.19
N VAL A 90 4.13 -4.63 -14.00
CA VAL A 90 4.24 -5.72 -13.04
C VAL A 90 3.73 -7.02 -13.66
N LYS A 91 4.51 -8.09 -13.55
CA LYS A 91 4.22 -9.42 -14.09
C LYS A 91 4.07 -10.43 -12.96
N PRO A 92 2.96 -10.40 -12.24
CA PRO A 92 2.76 -11.30 -11.12
C PRO A 92 2.52 -12.73 -11.63
N ARG A 93 3.09 -13.70 -10.94
CA ARG A 93 2.88 -15.13 -11.23
C ARG A 93 2.82 -15.94 -9.93
N ILE A 94 2.11 -17.05 -9.99
CA ILE A 94 2.01 -17.99 -8.87
C ILE A 94 3.12 -19.03 -9.00
N VAL A 95 3.77 -19.35 -7.88
CA VAL A 95 4.82 -20.36 -7.76
C VAL A 95 4.46 -21.29 -6.59
N ALA A 96 4.39 -22.59 -6.86
CA ALA A 96 4.35 -23.59 -5.79
C ALA A 96 5.75 -23.65 -5.14
N TYR A 97 5.85 -23.26 -3.90
CA TYR A 97 7.13 -23.15 -3.21
C TYR A 97 7.47 -24.42 -2.44
N ALA A 98 8.51 -25.12 -2.91
CA ALA A 98 8.97 -26.37 -2.27
C ALA A 98 10.22 -26.16 -1.37
N GLY A 99 10.63 -24.92 -1.14
CA GLY A 99 11.86 -24.55 -0.43
C GLY A 99 13.00 -24.21 -1.38
N GLY A 100 14.04 -23.57 -0.84
CA GLY A 100 15.20 -23.13 -1.60
C GLY A 100 14.95 -21.87 -2.44
N ASP A 101 15.79 -21.63 -3.43
CA ASP A 101 15.76 -20.44 -4.26
C ASP A 101 14.58 -20.43 -5.25
N ILE A 102 13.96 -19.26 -5.39
CA ILE A 102 12.99 -18.98 -6.46
C ILE A 102 13.67 -18.12 -7.53
N VAL A 103 13.89 -18.68 -8.72
CA VAL A 103 14.41 -17.92 -9.86
C VAL A 103 13.31 -17.00 -10.38
N LEU A 104 13.43 -15.71 -10.11
CA LEU A 104 12.47 -14.69 -10.56
C LEU A 104 12.71 -14.35 -12.04
N ASN A 105 13.97 -14.12 -12.41
CA ASN A 105 14.36 -13.78 -13.79
C ASN A 105 15.69 -14.45 -14.16
N LYS A 106 15.60 -15.47 -14.99
CA LYS A 106 16.80 -16.23 -15.41
C LYS A 106 17.76 -15.38 -16.26
N ALA A 107 17.21 -14.52 -17.12
CA ALA A 107 18.03 -13.72 -18.03
C ALA A 107 18.85 -12.64 -17.29
N LEU A 108 18.31 -12.12 -16.21
CA LEU A 108 18.95 -11.10 -15.36
C LEU A 108 19.62 -11.68 -14.12
N GLY A 109 19.52 -12.99 -13.90
CA GLY A 109 20.09 -13.67 -12.74
C GLY A 109 19.42 -13.26 -11.42
N ILE A 110 18.15 -12.81 -11.46
CA ILE A 110 17.44 -12.38 -10.25
C ILE A 110 16.83 -13.60 -9.55
N VAL A 111 17.18 -13.74 -8.29
CA VAL A 111 16.77 -14.87 -7.44
C VAL A 111 16.26 -14.34 -6.12
N LEU A 112 15.15 -14.88 -5.65
CA LEU A 112 14.65 -14.72 -4.28
C LEU A 112 15.12 -15.92 -3.48
N SER A 113 16.02 -15.70 -2.52
CA SER A 113 16.71 -16.77 -1.79
C SER A 113 16.40 -16.71 -0.28
N PRO A 114 16.14 -17.86 0.37
CA PRO A 114 16.02 -17.93 1.82
C PRO A 114 17.33 -17.62 2.56
N ASP A 115 18.48 -17.64 1.89
CA ASP A 115 19.75 -17.19 2.47
C ASP A 115 19.77 -15.68 2.73
N VAL A 116 18.97 -14.91 1.95
CA VAL A 116 18.82 -13.46 2.07
C VAL A 116 17.52 -13.11 2.83
N PHE A 117 16.47 -13.88 2.58
CA PHE A 117 15.13 -13.70 3.15
C PHE A 117 14.69 -15.00 3.85
N PRO A 118 15.18 -15.24 5.07
CA PRO A 118 14.96 -16.51 5.77
C PRO A 118 13.46 -16.79 6.08
N GLU A 119 12.62 -15.76 6.07
CA GLU A 119 11.15 -15.85 6.24
C GLU A 119 10.50 -16.73 5.18
N LEU A 120 11.11 -16.86 3.98
CA LEU A 120 10.61 -17.75 2.93
C LEU A 120 10.44 -19.18 3.41
N ASN A 121 11.27 -19.63 4.36
CA ASN A 121 11.17 -20.99 4.89
C ASN A 121 9.84 -21.28 5.61
N ASN A 122 9.12 -20.23 6.06
CA ASN A 122 7.81 -20.36 6.70
C ASN A 122 6.70 -20.73 5.70
N TYR A 123 6.97 -20.60 4.40
CA TYR A 123 5.99 -20.77 3.33
C TYR A 123 6.22 -22.02 2.49
N VAL A 124 7.10 -22.94 2.93
CA VAL A 124 7.35 -24.21 2.23
C VAL A 124 6.04 -25.02 2.14
N GLY A 125 5.72 -25.48 0.95
CA GLY A 125 4.48 -26.22 0.66
C GLY A 125 3.29 -25.33 0.31
N GLN A 126 3.47 -24.02 0.24
CA GLN A 126 2.44 -23.05 -0.13
C GLN A 126 2.65 -22.50 -1.55
N GLU A 127 1.61 -21.85 -2.08
CA GLU A 127 1.72 -21.06 -3.31
C GLU A 127 2.07 -19.62 -2.97
N LEU A 128 3.07 -19.08 -3.65
CA LEU A 128 3.52 -17.70 -3.51
C LEU A 128 3.23 -16.92 -4.78
N ILE A 129 2.84 -15.66 -4.63
CA ILE A 129 2.76 -14.71 -5.76
C ILE A 129 4.05 -13.91 -5.79
N VAL A 130 4.74 -13.94 -6.92
CA VAL A 130 6.01 -13.25 -7.12
C VAL A 130 5.98 -12.47 -8.44
N THR A 131 6.89 -11.49 -8.59
CA THR A 131 7.16 -10.81 -9.87
C THR A 131 8.35 -11.44 -10.59
N ASP A 132 8.78 -10.83 -11.69
CA ASP A 132 10.04 -11.16 -12.35
C ASP A 132 11.26 -10.47 -11.68
N GLY A 133 11.06 -9.77 -10.57
CA GLY A 133 12.10 -9.08 -9.81
C GLY A 133 12.60 -7.77 -10.44
N THR A 134 11.99 -7.30 -11.53
CA THR A 134 12.31 -6.00 -12.14
C THR A 134 11.42 -4.88 -11.64
N THR A 135 10.36 -5.24 -10.88
CA THR A 135 9.40 -4.30 -10.29
C THR A 135 9.06 -4.72 -8.86
N LEU A 136 8.43 -3.82 -8.10
CA LEU A 136 7.65 -4.24 -6.94
C LEU A 136 6.51 -5.17 -7.36
N LEU A 137 6.08 -6.03 -6.44
CA LEU A 137 4.82 -6.77 -6.60
C LEU A 137 3.62 -5.87 -6.27
N GLY A 138 3.79 -4.95 -5.33
CA GLY A 138 2.71 -4.10 -4.83
C GLY A 138 1.74 -4.85 -3.92
N ALA A 139 2.22 -5.88 -3.20
CA ALA A 139 1.42 -6.56 -2.19
C ALA A 139 1.08 -5.63 -1.04
N ASP A 140 2.00 -4.81 -0.68
CA ASP A 140 1.83 -3.63 0.14
C ASP A 140 1.31 -2.48 -0.76
N ASP A 141 0.06 -2.02 -0.63
CA ASP A 141 -0.98 -2.68 0.20
C ASP A 141 -2.19 -3.14 -0.65
N LYS A 142 -1.96 -3.47 -1.92
CA LYS A 142 -3.01 -4.03 -2.79
C LYS A 142 -3.54 -5.39 -2.31
N ALA A 143 -2.79 -6.07 -1.43
CA ALA A 143 -3.27 -7.28 -0.78
C ALA A 143 -4.39 -6.94 0.22
N GLY A 144 -4.21 -5.90 1.03
CA GLY A 144 -5.24 -5.37 1.91
C GLY A 144 -6.47 -4.89 1.14
N VAL A 145 -6.26 -4.15 0.04
CA VAL A 145 -7.37 -3.75 -0.86
C VAL A 145 -8.14 -4.98 -1.35
N ALA A 146 -7.42 -6.01 -1.85
CA ALA A 146 -8.06 -7.24 -2.35
C ALA A 146 -8.77 -8.02 -1.24
N ALA A 147 -8.20 -8.07 -0.03
CA ALA A 147 -8.80 -8.72 1.12
C ALA A 147 -10.11 -8.04 1.53
N ILE A 148 -10.11 -6.72 1.68
CA ILE A 148 -11.30 -5.93 2.05
C ILE A 148 -12.41 -6.13 1.01
N VAL A 149 -12.12 -5.93 -0.27
CA VAL A 149 -13.14 -6.07 -1.33
C VAL A 149 -13.68 -7.48 -1.41
N SER A 150 -12.82 -8.50 -1.24
CA SER A 150 -13.26 -9.91 -1.24
C SER A 150 -14.12 -10.25 -0.02
N ALA A 151 -13.82 -9.67 1.14
CA ALA A 151 -14.64 -9.82 2.33
C ALA A 151 -16.03 -9.19 2.13
N MET A 152 -16.11 -8.02 1.50
CA MET A 152 -17.41 -7.39 1.19
C MET A 152 -18.22 -8.23 0.21
N GLU A 153 -17.58 -8.73 -0.87
CA GLU A 153 -18.24 -9.64 -1.83
C GLU A 153 -18.75 -10.91 -1.14
N TYR A 154 -17.96 -11.47 -0.22
CA TYR A 154 -18.36 -12.64 0.54
C TYR A 154 -19.59 -12.37 1.42
N LEU A 155 -19.58 -11.29 2.19
CA LEU A 155 -20.69 -10.93 3.08
C LEU A 155 -21.98 -10.63 2.30
N LEU A 156 -21.87 -9.99 1.13
CA LEU A 156 -23.03 -9.75 0.25
C LEU A 156 -23.61 -11.06 -0.31
N ALA A 157 -22.75 -12.04 -0.60
CA ALA A 157 -23.16 -13.34 -1.10
C ALA A 157 -23.71 -14.29 0.01
N HIS A 158 -23.41 -14.01 1.28
CA HIS A 158 -23.75 -14.82 2.45
C HIS A 158 -24.57 -14.03 3.47
N PRO A 159 -25.85 -13.72 3.17
CA PRO A 159 -26.69 -12.95 4.08
C PRO A 159 -26.98 -13.64 5.41
N GLU A 160 -26.69 -14.93 5.54
CA GLU A 160 -26.75 -15.68 6.79
C GLU A 160 -25.63 -15.29 7.79
N VAL A 161 -24.56 -14.66 7.30
CA VAL A 161 -23.50 -14.10 8.16
C VAL A 161 -23.95 -12.76 8.69
N GLU A 162 -24.39 -12.74 9.95
CA GLU A 162 -24.87 -11.53 10.61
C GLU A 162 -23.75 -10.52 10.84
N HIS A 163 -23.95 -9.26 10.42
CA HIS A 163 -23.00 -8.18 10.62
C HIS A 163 -23.68 -6.82 10.82
N GLY A 164 -23.03 -5.93 11.56
CA GLY A 164 -23.36 -4.52 11.63
C GLY A 164 -22.99 -3.78 10.35
N THR A 165 -23.17 -2.46 10.34
CA THR A 165 -22.70 -1.64 9.23
C THR A 165 -21.16 -1.65 9.18
N VAL A 166 -20.60 -1.91 8.00
CA VAL A 166 -19.17 -1.86 7.75
C VAL A 166 -18.87 -0.72 6.77
N ARG A 167 -17.92 0.12 7.13
CA ARG A 167 -17.36 1.14 6.23
C ARG A 167 -16.04 0.65 5.66
N ILE A 168 -15.79 0.94 4.40
CA ILE A 168 -14.48 0.69 3.80
C ILE A 168 -13.94 1.98 3.17
N ALA A 169 -12.63 2.15 3.22
CA ALA A 169 -11.96 3.25 2.56
C ALA A 169 -10.64 2.80 1.95
N PHE A 170 -10.30 3.41 0.81
CA PHE A 170 -9.01 3.20 0.14
C PHE A 170 -8.34 4.54 -0.05
N THR A 171 -7.09 4.63 0.40
CA THR A 171 -6.34 5.89 0.47
C THR A 171 -5.23 5.95 -0.58
N PRO A 172 -4.93 7.12 -1.14
CA PRO A 172 -3.74 7.36 -1.95
C PRO A 172 -2.55 7.78 -1.07
N ASP A 173 -1.33 7.76 -1.65
CA ASP A 173 -0.13 8.43 -1.16
C ASP A 173 0.29 8.07 0.29
N GLU A 174 -0.02 6.85 0.76
CA GLU A 174 0.39 6.37 2.08
C GLU A 174 1.91 6.25 2.15
N GLU A 175 2.52 5.65 1.15
CA GLU A 175 3.95 5.34 1.05
C GLU A 175 4.88 6.58 1.07
N ILE A 176 4.29 7.75 0.87
CA ILE A 176 4.97 9.05 1.00
C ILE A 176 4.47 9.87 2.19
N GLY A 177 3.78 9.19 3.14
CA GLY A 177 3.31 9.78 4.39
C GLY A 177 2.16 10.77 4.26
N ARG A 178 1.36 10.72 3.18
CA ARG A 178 0.27 11.66 2.90
C ARG A 178 -1.12 11.02 2.94
N GLY A 179 -1.20 9.73 3.21
CA GLY A 179 -2.44 8.95 3.17
C GLY A 179 -3.58 9.51 4.04
N ALA A 180 -3.27 10.23 5.11
CA ALA A 180 -4.27 10.84 5.99
C ALA A 180 -4.54 12.34 5.73
N ASP A 181 -3.77 13.02 4.85
CA ASP A 181 -3.77 14.49 4.72
C ASP A 181 -5.15 15.10 4.40
N ARG A 182 -5.95 14.39 3.62
CA ARG A 182 -7.28 14.82 3.16
C ARG A 182 -8.37 13.84 3.48
N PHE A 183 -8.10 12.85 4.34
CA PHE A 183 -9.08 11.85 4.72
C PHE A 183 -10.23 12.48 5.51
N ASP A 184 -11.45 12.34 5.01
CA ASP A 184 -12.66 12.88 5.66
C ASP A 184 -13.18 11.89 6.72
N VAL A 185 -12.67 12.04 7.93
CA VAL A 185 -13.02 11.20 9.09
C VAL A 185 -14.51 11.29 9.43
N GLU A 186 -15.12 12.48 9.32
CA GLU A 186 -16.55 12.67 9.62
C GLU A 186 -17.42 11.93 8.60
N ARG A 187 -17.10 12.03 7.33
CA ARG A 187 -17.77 11.30 6.26
C ARG A 187 -17.57 9.80 6.36
N PHE A 188 -16.37 9.36 6.74
CA PHE A 188 -16.10 7.95 6.98
C PHE A 188 -16.97 7.40 8.10
N GLY A 189 -17.17 8.14 9.19
CA GLY A 189 -18.26 8.00 10.16
C GLY A 189 -18.33 6.66 10.86
N CYS A 190 -17.20 6.02 11.19
CA CYS A 190 -17.17 4.80 11.98
C CYS A 190 -16.72 5.05 13.43
N PHE A 191 -17.07 4.14 14.32
CA PHE A 191 -16.61 4.16 15.72
C PHE A 191 -15.11 3.94 15.83
N GLY A 192 -14.57 3.05 15.00
CA GLY A 192 -13.17 2.75 14.88
C GLY A 192 -12.90 2.02 13.59
N ALA A 193 -11.66 2.07 13.11
CA ALA A 193 -11.23 1.41 11.88
C ALA A 193 -9.95 0.61 12.09
N TYR A 194 -9.81 -0.42 11.28
CA TYR A 194 -8.59 -1.21 11.15
C TYR A 194 -7.96 -0.90 9.79
N THR A 195 -6.69 -0.54 9.77
CA THR A 195 -5.87 -0.59 8.56
C THR A 195 -5.50 -2.05 8.30
N VAL A 196 -5.76 -2.51 7.08
CA VAL A 196 -5.42 -3.88 6.63
C VAL A 196 -4.14 -3.77 5.83
N ASP A 197 -3.08 -3.48 6.55
CA ASP A 197 -1.78 -3.14 5.99
C ASP A 197 -0.72 -3.67 6.95
N GLY A 198 0.00 -4.70 6.56
CA GLY A 198 1.05 -5.08 7.40
C GLY A 198 1.37 -6.53 7.62
N GLY A 199 1.92 -6.85 8.69
CA GLY A 199 2.63 -7.92 9.31
C GLY A 199 2.25 -9.37 9.07
N GLU A 200 2.54 -10.23 10.03
CA GLU A 200 2.26 -11.66 9.96
C GLU A 200 0.77 -11.96 10.16
N ILE A 201 0.31 -13.12 9.65
CA ILE A 201 -1.08 -13.56 9.80
C ILE A 201 -1.44 -13.67 11.30
N GLY A 202 -2.49 -12.96 11.71
CA GLY A 202 -3.00 -12.96 13.08
C GLY A 202 -2.39 -11.89 13.97
N GLU A 203 -1.50 -11.05 13.46
CA GLU A 203 -0.98 -9.89 14.16
C GLU A 203 -2.04 -8.79 14.23
N LEU A 204 -2.09 -8.09 15.36
CA LEU A 204 -2.91 -6.92 15.59
C LEU A 204 -2.07 -5.88 16.32
N GLU A 205 -1.75 -4.82 15.64
CA GLU A 205 -1.08 -3.66 16.22
C GLU A 205 -2.12 -2.63 16.70
N TYR A 206 -1.97 -2.14 17.92
CA TYR A 206 -2.87 -1.14 18.52
C TYR A 206 -2.11 -0.04 19.26
N GLU A 207 -0.79 -0.05 19.17
CA GLU A 207 0.08 0.99 19.70
C GLU A 207 0.67 1.80 18.54
N ASN A 208 1.00 3.06 18.80
CA ASN A 208 1.69 3.93 17.87
C ASN A 208 2.98 4.47 18.47
N PHE A 209 3.81 5.06 17.65
CA PHE A 209 5.03 5.74 18.06
C PHE A 209 5.05 7.16 17.51
N ASN A 210 5.82 8.04 18.19
CA ASN A 210 6.07 9.38 17.67
C ASN A 210 7.29 9.35 16.77
N ALA A 211 7.19 9.90 15.58
CA ALA A 211 8.28 10.03 14.64
C ALA A 211 8.45 11.49 14.22
N ALA A 212 9.68 11.85 13.85
CA ALA A 212 9.98 13.12 13.25
C ALA A 212 11.05 12.94 12.16
N GLN A 213 10.90 13.65 11.07
CA GLN A 213 11.88 13.72 10.00
C GLN A 213 12.52 15.11 9.99
N ALA A 214 13.83 15.17 9.77
CA ALA A 214 14.54 16.41 9.57
C ALA A 214 15.31 16.37 8.24
N ILE A 215 15.08 17.35 7.38
CA ILE A 215 15.85 17.54 6.14
C ILE A 215 16.89 18.62 6.40
N VAL A 216 18.18 18.25 6.35
CA VAL A 216 19.30 19.17 6.58
C VAL A 216 20.01 19.44 5.26
N THR A 217 19.96 20.69 4.81
CA THR A 217 20.67 21.12 3.60
C THR A 217 21.96 21.81 3.95
N LEU A 218 23.09 21.25 3.54
CA LEU A 218 24.42 21.78 3.75
C LEU A 218 24.96 22.41 2.46
N ARG A 219 25.33 23.69 2.53
CA ARG A 219 25.90 24.42 1.39
C ARG A 219 27.35 24.75 1.67
N GLY A 220 28.25 24.15 0.91
CA GLY A 220 29.68 24.47 0.94
C GLY A 220 30.02 25.71 0.12
N ARG A 221 31.31 26.05 0.10
CA ARG A 221 31.87 27.12 -0.76
C ARG A 221 32.95 26.51 -1.65
N ASN A 222 32.65 26.39 -2.94
CA ASN A 222 33.63 25.96 -3.92
C ASN A 222 34.62 27.09 -4.26
N ILE A 223 35.89 26.76 -4.37
CA ILE A 223 36.95 27.67 -4.79
C ILE A 223 37.91 26.85 -5.69
N HIS A 224 38.46 27.53 -6.70
CA HIS A 224 39.48 26.92 -7.58
C HIS A 224 40.58 26.26 -6.75
N PRO A 225 41.01 25.04 -7.07
CA PRO A 225 41.96 24.26 -6.27
C PRO A 225 43.23 25.04 -5.88
N GLY A 226 43.80 25.80 -6.80
CA GLY A 226 44.98 26.62 -6.55
C GLY A 226 44.83 27.71 -5.52
N SER A 227 43.59 28.06 -5.11
CA SER A 227 43.28 29.12 -4.13
C SER A 227 42.38 28.64 -2.99
N ALA A 228 42.16 27.34 -2.89
CA ALA A 228 41.15 26.72 -2.00
C ALA A 228 41.61 26.64 -0.55
N LYS A 229 42.92 26.57 -0.29
CA LYS A 229 43.47 26.38 1.07
C LYS A 229 43.02 27.48 2.02
N GLY A 230 42.34 27.10 3.11
CA GLY A 230 41.80 28.00 4.13
C GLY A 230 40.59 28.85 3.68
N ARG A 231 40.05 28.64 2.47
CA ARG A 231 38.94 29.41 1.91
C ARG A 231 37.74 28.57 1.46
N MET A 232 38.01 27.33 1.00
CA MET A 232 36.96 26.39 0.61
C MET A 232 36.24 25.83 1.85
N ILE A 233 34.95 25.66 1.76
CA ILE A 233 34.13 24.98 2.77
C ILE A 233 33.61 23.70 2.09
N ASN A 234 34.11 22.56 2.55
CA ASN A 234 33.63 21.27 2.09
C ASN A 234 32.37 20.86 2.85
N ALA A 235 31.22 20.84 2.17
CA ALA A 235 29.95 20.49 2.79
C ALA A 235 29.95 19.06 3.37
N SER A 236 30.66 18.13 2.75
CA SER A 236 30.76 16.76 3.27
C SER A 236 31.47 16.70 4.63
N LEU A 237 32.51 17.51 4.83
CA LEU A 237 33.19 17.59 6.14
C LEU A 237 32.29 18.22 7.21
N VAL A 238 31.45 19.18 6.82
CA VAL A 238 30.45 19.76 7.74
C VAL A 238 29.37 18.70 8.07
N ALA A 239 28.92 17.94 7.08
CA ALA A 239 27.96 16.86 7.29
C ALA A 239 28.44 15.82 8.30
N MET A 240 29.70 15.42 8.21
CA MET A 240 30.32 14.46 9.13
C MET A 240 30.40 14.96 10.61
N GLN A 241 30.19 16.25 10.84
CA GLN A 241 30.17 16.83 12.19
C GLN A 241 28.75 16.91 12.79
N LEU A 242 27.73 16.60 12.00
CA LEU A 242 26.34 16.58 12.45
C LEU A 242 25.90 15.24 13.06
N ASN A 243 26.70 14.20 12.90
CA ASN A 243 26.40 12.86 13.38
C ASN A 243 26.79 12.69 14.87
#